data_9cf4833a45172a1ac079c5c0f7753428
#
_entry.id   9cf4833a45172a1ac079c5c0f7753428
#
_cell.length_a   1.000
_cell.length_b   1.000
_cell.length_c   1.000
_cell.angle_alpha   90.00
_cell.angle_beta   90.00
_cell.angle_gamma   90.00
#
_symmetry.space_group_name_H-M   'P 1'
#
loop_
_entity.id
_entity.type
_entity.pdbx_description
1 polymer ?
#
loop_
_entity_poly.entity_id
_entity_poly.type
_entity_poly.pdbx_seq_one_letter_code
_entity_poly.pdbx_strand_id
1 'polypeptide(L)'
;MIRNLYSILFIIFLSCSSNSDDSTPNPPQEIIPSNLTLTISIVGSDNDNPNGDGSGIIQCSAYADDAITYGYRFGNGAELESISGDYEYTYPNPGNNNYTIYVYAYSSTGHSISTSESITVYVEESDPVASWSEEFNIDGLPNSENWIYEIGTGCPDLCGWGNGESQYYTDRVENVKVEDGLLKITAKTESYSGSNYTSARIISRDKYEFQYGRVDIRAKLPTGAGTWPALWMLGANHQSVGWPACGEVDIMEHWGHNPTVISGAIHTPDSFGDTWTKGETIVSDYSTQFHIYSINWTSEKIEFFVDDNIFYTYNPSPKTETNWPFDAPAFFILNVAMGGSWFDIDPNFVESNMEVDYIRVYQ
;
A
#
# COMPACT_ATOMS: atom_id res chain seq x y z
N MET A 1 19.98 67.75 -16.58
CA MET A 1 19.98 69.22 -16.30
C MET A 1 19.83 69.41 -14.81
N ILE A 2 20.87 70.11 -14.24
CA ILE A 2 20.83 70.99 -13.06
C ILE A 2 20.68 70.26 -11.71
N ARG A 3 21.52 70.39 -10.81
CA ARG A 3 22.77 71.10 -10.40
C ARG A 3 22.87 71.00 -8.87
N ASN A 4 24.06 70.60 -8.43
CA ASN A 4 24.59 70.64 -7.05
C ASN A 4 24.18 71.82 -6.22
N LEU A 5 24.05 71.64 -4.90
CA LEU A 5 24.44 72.65 -3.95
C LEU A 5 25.12 72.02 -2.73
N TYR A 6 26.42 72.26 -2.59
CA TYR A 6 27.22 72.04 -1.39
C TYR A 6 26.91 73.17 -0.38
N SER A 7 26.71 72.80 0.86
CA SER A 7 26.75 73.79 1.97
C SER A 7 27.79 73.31 2.99
N ILE A 8 28.89 74.06 3.03
CA ILE A 8 30.00 73.92 4.00
C ILE A 8 29.58 74.71 5.22
N LEU A 9 29.49 74.02 6.38
CA LEU A 9 29.33 74.72 7.68
C LEU A 9 30.58 74.53 8.53
N PHE A 10 31.26 75.64 8.77
CA PHE A 10 32.43 75.77 9.63
C PHE A 10 31.95 75.86 11.06
N ILE A 11 32.38 75.03 11.96
CA ILE A 11 32.15 75.16 13.39
C ILE A 11 33.46 75.16 14.16
N ILE A 12 33.61 76.16 14.91
CA ILE A 12 34.74 76.66 15.71
C ILE A 12 34.96 75.72 16.90
N PHE A 13 36.19 75.32 17.15
CA PHE A 13 36.61 74.61 18.36
C PHE A 13 36.59 75.58 19.57
N LEU A 14 35.82 75.19 20.58
CA LEU A 14 35.97 75.69 21.96
C LEU A 14 36.49 74.53 22.82
N SER A 15 37.72 74.67 23.26
CA SER A 15 38.34 73.82 24.26
C SER A 15 37.74 74.13 25.64
N CYS A 16 37.17 73.12 26.27
CA CYS A 16 36.96 73.03 27.72
C CYS A 16 37.51 71.70 28.23
N SER A 17 38.57 71.78 29.00
CA SER A 17 39.10 70.68 29.79
C SER A 17 38.19 70.39 30.97
N SER A 18 37.59 69.21 31.06
CA SER A 18 37.06 68.70 32.29
C SER A 18 37.49 67.24 32.40
N ASN A 19 38.23 66.88 33.43
CA ASN A 19 38.50 65.55 33.86
C ASN A 19 37.16 64.86 34.14
N SER A 20 36.84 63.85 33.33
CA SER A 20 35.82 62.84 33.66
C SER A 20 36.51 61.51 33.53
N ASP A 21 36.47 60.73 34.61
CA ASP A 21 36.75 59.28 34.61
C ASP A 21 35.84 58.59 33.58
N ASP A 22 36.37 58.41 32.37
CA ASP A 22 35.66 57.66 31.33
C ASP A 22 35.96 56.17 31.51
N SER A 23 35.26 55.56 32.43
CA SER A 23 35.15 54.11 32.51
C SER A 23 34.21 53.65 31.38
N THR A 24 34.70 53.64 30.16
CA THR A 24 34.01 52.87 29.07
C THR A 24 33.86 51.45 29.54
N PRO A 25 32.63 50.90 29.56
CA PRO A 25 32.45 49.46 29.88
C PRO A 25 33.28 48.68 28.86
N ASN A 26 34.14 47.82 29.37
CA ASN A 26 34.82 46.83 28.50
C ASN A 26 33.75 46.15 27.66
N PRO A 27 33.90 46.01 26.35
CA PRO A 27 32.98 45.25 25.52
C PRO A 27 32.81 43.85 26.15
N PRO A 28 31.60 43.27 26.12
CA PRO A 28 31.38 41.93 26.64
C PRO A 28 32.43 40.96 26.06
N GLN A 29 33.09 40.22 26.92
CA GLN A 29 34.05 39.22 26.48
C GLN A 29 33.34 38.22 25.60
N GLU A 30 33.80 38.07 24.35
CA GLU A 30 33.29 37.04 23.42
C GLU A 30 33.64 35.65 23.98
N ILE A 31 32.61 34.80 24.11
CA ILE A 31 32.78 33.42 24.53
C ILE A 31 32.59 32.57 23.28
N ILE A 32 33.63 31.84 22.90
CA ILE A 32 33.62 30.93 21.73
C ILE A 32 33.72 29.51 22.28
N PRO A 33 32.77 28.61 21.95
CA PRO A 33 32.87 27.20 22.35
C PRO A 33 34.17 26.56 21.85
N SER A 34 34.66 25.56 22.57
CA SER A 34 35.89 24.84 22.21
C SER A 34 35.78 23.34 22.55
N ASN A 35 36.71 22.53 22.02
CA ASN A 35 36.78 21.10 22.28
C ASN A 35 35.49 20.31 21.98
N LEU A 36 34.77 20.67 20.90
CA LEU A 36 33.54 20.00 20.51
C LEU A 36 33.82 18.52 20.13
N THR A 37 33.13 17.63 20.79
CA THR A 37 33.09 16.19 20.50
C THR A 37 31.68 15.78 20.09
N LEU A 38 31.59 14.77 19.22
CA LEU A 38 30.33 14.13 18.83
C LEU A 38 30.54 12.63 18.95
N THR A 39 29.62 11.96 19.61
CA THR A 39 29.54 10.50 19.68
C THR A 39 28.19 10.08 19.16
N ILE A 40 28.16 9.08 18.27
CA ILE A 40 26.94 8.55 17.68
C ILE A 40 26.91 7.05 17.94
N SER A 41 25.81 6.56 18.48
CA SER A 41 25.51 5.13 18.59
C SER A 41 24.25 4.80 17.79
N ILE A 42 24.30 3.71 17.04
CA ILE A 42 23.15 3.19 16.28
C ILE A 42 22.49 2.13 17.16
N VAL A 43 21.19 2.25 17.41
CA VAL A 43 20.47 1.31 18.26
C VAL A 43 20.51 -0.09 17.66
N GLY A 44 20.81 -1.09 18.51
CA GLY A 44 20.94 -2.48 18.10
C GLY A 44 22.17 -2.81 17.25
N SER A 45 23.14 -1.87 17.13
CA SER A 45 24.38 -2.18 16.40
C SER A 45 25.28 -3.10 17.18
N ASP A 46 25.75 -4.17 16.53
CA ASP A 46 26.71 -5.14 17.02
C ASP A 46 27.63 -5.67 15.90
N ASN A 47 28.38 -6.73 16.13
CA ASN A 47 29.29 -7.30 15.14
C ASN A 47 28.54 -7.92 13.95
N ASP A 48 27.34 -8.44 14.16
CA ASP A 48 26.53 -9.10 13.14
C ASP A 48 25.64 -8.08 12.42
N ASN A 49 25.23 -7.01 13.12
CA ASN A 49 24.37 -5.94 12.65
C ASN A 49 25.05 -4.57 12.81
N PRO A 50 26.14 -4.27 12.09
CA PRO A 50 26.93 -3.05 12.33
C PRO A 50 26.16 -1.75 12.05
N ASN A 51 25.08 -1.81 11.30
CA ASN A 51 24.26 -0.66 10.90
C ASN A 51 22.94 -0.55 11.69
N GLY A 52 22.78 -1.36 12.77
CA GLY A 52 21.62 -1.34 13.67
C GLY A 52 20.62 -2.47 13.44
N ASP A 53 19.58 -2.51 14.28
CA ASP A 53 18.57 -3.57 14.37
C ASP A 53 17.37 -3.37 13.40
N GLY A 54 17.44 -2.38 12.53
CA GLY A 54 16.32 -2.04 11.63
C GLY A 54 15.37 -0.97 12.16
N SER A 55 15.51 -0.54 13.41
CA SER A 55 14.67 0.53 13.98
C SER A 55 14.94 1.91 13.34
N GLY A 56 16.10 2.09 12.72
CA GLY A 56 16.53 3.37 12.18
C GLY A 56 16.93 4.41 13.24
N ILE A 57 16.96 4.02 14.51
CA ILE A 57 17.20 4.92 15.64
C ILE A 57 18.70 5.10 15.88
N ILE A 58 19.10 6.35 16.03
CA ILE A 58 20.43 6.73 16.47
C ILE A 58 20.35 7.60 17.73
N GLN A 59 21.37 7.49 18.57
CA GLN A 59 21.56 8.33 19.75
C GLN A 59 22.86 9.12 19.58
N CYS A 60 22.75 10.43 19.65
CA CYS A 60 23.86 11.37 19.55
C CYS A 60 24.14 12.00 20.90
N SER A 61 25.43 12.18 21.26
CA SER A 61 25.86 12.95 22.42
C SER A 61 26.97 13.88 22.00
N ALA A 62 26.81 15.16 22.25
CA ALA A 62 27.80 16.19 21.98
C ALA A 62 28.19 16.91 23.27
N TYR A 63 29.47 17.29 23.34
CA TYR A 63 30.00 18.12 24.40
C TYR A 63 31.00 19.13 23.85
N ALA A 64 30.91 20.36 24.35
CA ALA A 64 31.91 21.41 24.08
C ALA A 64 32.06 22.29 25.32
N ASP A 65 33.30 22.76 25.60
CA ASP A 65 33.54 23.75 26.61
C ASP A 65 32.84 25.08 26.22
N ASP A 66 32.29 25.79 27.20
CA ASP A 66 31.60 27.06 27.02
C ASP A 66 30.38 27.05 26.10
N ALA A 67 29.86 25.88 25.75
CA ALA A 67 28.57 25.73 25.05
C ALA A 67 27.40 25.78 26.06
N ILE A 68 26.30 26.35 25.64
CA ILE A 68 25.04 26.39 26.40
C ILE A 68 23.90 25.66 25.70
N THR A 69 23.99 25.50 24.35
CA THR A 69 23.03 24.73 23.55
C THR A 69 23.75 24.10 22.37
N TYR A 70 23.08 23.10 21.80
CA TYR A 70 23.55 22.37 20.60
C TYR A 70 22.46 22.33 19.54
N GLY A 71 22.86 22.40 18.27
CA GLY A 71 21.97 22.22 17.12
C GLY A 71 22.41 21.03 16.31
N TYR A 72 21.49 20.13 15.98
CA TYR A 72 21.75 18.96 15.14
C TYR A 72 21.11 19.07 13.77
N ARG A 73 21.80 18.65 12.72
CA ARG A 73 21.22 18.42 11.39
C ARG A 73 21.47 17.00 10.95
N PHE A 74 20.39 16.30 10.65
CA PHE A 74 20.41 14.92 10.16
C PHE A 74 20.23 14.94 8.63
N GLY A 75 21.36 14.83 7.91
CA GLY A 75 21.39 15.00 6.46
C GLY A 75 21.06 16.45 6.05
N ASN A 76 20.11 16.61 5.13
CA ASN A 76 19.67 17.93 4.61
C ASN A 76 18.50 18.56 5.40
N GLY A 77 18.16 18.00 6.58
CA GLY A 77 17.07 18.48 7.41
C GLY A 77 17.32 19.84 8.05
N ALA A 78 16.26 20.39 8.67
CA ALA A 78 16.38 21.57 9.50
C ALA A 78 17.20 21.29 10.75
N GLU A 79 17.76 22.33 11.35
CA GLU A 79 18.48 22.22 12.61
C GLU A 79 17.50 22.01 13.77
N LEU A 80 17.84 21.02 14.63
CA LEU A 80 17.06 20.63 15.81
C LEU A 80 17.89 20.93 17.06
N GLU A 81 17.28 21.61 18.03
CA GLU A 81 17.98 22.09 19.23
C GLU A 81 18.02 21.03 20.33
N SER A 82 19.16 20.97 21.05
CA SER A 82 19.35 20.23 22.30
C SER A 82 20.07 21.08 23.33
N ILE A 83 19.53 21.14 24.54
CA ILE A 83 20.17 21.86 25.67
C ILE A 83 21.24 20.98 26.35
N SER A 84 21.00 19.68 26.45
CA SER A 84 21.93 18.72 27.09
C SER A 84 23.11 18.31 26.21
N GLY A 85 22.98 18.46 24.91
CA GLY A 85 23.87 17.88 23.92
C GLY A 85 23.46 16.47 23.48
N ASP A 86 22.48 15.83 24.13
CA ASP A 86 21.96 14.54 23.74
C ASP A 86 20.78 14.70 22.78
N TYR A 87 20.70 13.85 21.76
CA TYR A 87 19.61 13.82 20.81
C TYR A 87 19.36 12.41 20.28
N GLU A 88 18.10 11.98 20.24
CA GLU A 88 17.67 10.76 19.58
C GLU A 88 16.96 11.09 18.28
N TYR A 89 17.33 10.43 17.20
CA TYR A 89 16.74 10.64 15.89
C TYR A 89 16.43 9.32 15.21
N THR A 90 15.30 9.26 14.48
CA THR A 90 14.87 8.08 13.73
C THR A 90 14.85 8.38 12.23
N TYR A 91 15.59 7.60 11.46
CA TYR A 91 15.57 7.64 10.01
C TYR A 91 14.43 6.76 9.47
N PRO A 92 13.59 7.27 8.53
CA PRO A 92 12.43 6.53 8.04
C PRO A 92 12.70 5.71 6.77
N ASN A 93 13.83 5.92 6.07
CA ASN A 93 14.05 5.33 4.74
C ASN A 93 14.54 3.88 4.84
N PRO A 94 13.81 2.88 4.29
CA PRO A 94 14.21 1.49 4.34
C PRO A 94 15.57 1.20 3.68
N GLY A 95 16.19 0.11 4.11
CA GLY A 95 17.49 -0.36 3.63
C GLY A 95 18.67 0.31 4.31
N ASN A 96 19.87 0.06 3.79
CA ASN A 96 21.12 0.68 4.27
C ASN A 96 21.32 2.05 3.62
N ASN A 97 21.24 3.10 4.42
CA ASN A 97 21.38 4.48 3.95
C ASN A 97 22.54 5.18 4.66
N ASN A 98 23.29 6.01 3.89
CA ASN A 98 24.39 6.81 4.44
C ASN A 98 23.87 8.21 4.80
N TYR A 99 24.18 8.63 6.01
CA TYR A 99 23.81 9.94 6.54
C TYR A 99 25.02 10.65 7.13
N THR A 100 25.06 11.98 6.95
CA THR A 100 26.02 12.83 7.65
C THR A 100 25.27 13.65 8.67
N ILE A 101 25.71 13.53 9.93
CA ILE A 101 25.16 14.25 11.08
C ILE A 101 26.09 15.42 11.35
N TYR A 102 25.54 16.63 11.39
CA TYR A 102 26.25 17.83 11.80
C TYR A 102 25.79 18.23 13.19
N VAL A 103 26.71 18.62 14.06
CA VAL A 103 26.41 19.23 15.34
C VAL A 103 27.10 20.60 15.44
N TYR A 104 26.36 21.56 15.98
CA TYR A 104 26.77 22.92 16.27
C TYR A 104 26.71 23.12 17.78
N ALA A 105 27.75 23.66 18.38
CA ALA A 105 27.74 24.04 19.79
C ALA A 105 27.71 25.57 19.89
N TYR A 106 26.79 26.14 20.62
CA TYR A 106 26.53 27.57 20.74
C TYR A 106 26.87 28.08 22.13
N SER A 107 27.59 29.21 22.19
CA SER A 107 27.86 29.92 23.45
C SER A 107 26.76 30.90 23.81
N SER A 108 26.82 31.42 25.04
CA SER A 108 25.94 32.51 25.53
C SER A 108 26.07 33.85 24.78
N THR A 109 27.15 34.03 24.02
CA THR A 109 27.37 35.22 23.19
C THR A 109 27.00 35.01 21.72
N GLY A 110 26.43 33.82 21.36
CA GLY A 110 25.94 33.50 20.02
C GLY A 110 27.00 33.01 19.05
N HIS A 111 28.23 32.80 19.50
CA HIS A 111 29.26 32.15 18.68
C HIS A 111 29.04 30.65 18.67
N SER A 112 29.44 30.00 17.57
CA SER A 112 29.33 28.55 17.44
C SER A 112 30.56 27.91 16.78
N ILE A 113 30.76 26.65 17.10
CA ILE A 113 31.67 25.75 16.40
C ILE A 113 30.86 24.52 15.95
N SER A 114 31.35 23.79 14.95
CA SER A 114 30.66 22.61 14.44
C SER A 114 31.61 21.47 14.14
N THR A 115 31.07 20.26 14.15
CA THR A 115 31.71 19.06 13.62
C THR A 115 30.66 18.15 12.95
N SER A 116 31.12 17.13 12.24
CA SER A 116 30.20 16.18 11.59
C SER A 116 30.79 14.79 11.56
N GLU A 117 29.92 13.78 11.50
CA GLU A 117 30.25 12.38 11.34
C GLU A 117 29.31 11.73 10.34
N SER A 118 29.80 10.78 9.54
CA SER A 118 29.00 10.01 8.58
C SER A 118 28.85 8.58 9.07
N ILE A 119 27.62 8.09 9.04
CA ILE A 119 27.23 6.75 9.46
C ILE A 119 26.39 6.08 8.39
N THR A 120 26.34 4.75 8.41
CA THR A 120 25.34 3.96 7.68
C THR A 120 24.31 3.45 8.66
N VAL A 121 23.03 3.67 8.41
CA VAL A 121 21.93 3.18 9.24
C VAL A 121 21.09 2.24 8.41
N TYR A 122 20.81 1.05 8.96
CA TYR A 122 19.85 0.11 8.42
C TYR A 122 18.46 0.40 9.01
N VAL A 123 17.47 0.48 8.13
CA VAL A 123 16.04 0.56 8.47
C VAL A 123 15.37 -0.65 7.87
N GLU A 124 14.68 -1.43 8.69
CA GLU A 124 13.91 -2.55 8.21
C GLU A 124 12.77 -2.05 7.33
N GLU A 125 12.56 -2.70 6.19
CA GLU A 125 11.40 -2.43 5.36
C GLU A 125 10.17 -2.95 6.11
N SER A 126 9.35 -2.04 6.63
CA SER A 126 8.09 -2.44 7.22
C SER A 126 7.17 -2.95 6.12
N ASP A 127 6.58 -4.13 6.33
CA ASP A 127 5.50 -4.58 5.46
C ASP A 127 4.46 -3.46 5.32
N PRO A 128 4.00 -3.18 4.12
CA PRO A 128 2.99 -2.16 3.92
C PRO A 128 1.74 -2.50 4.76
N VAL A 129 1.27 -1.53 5.53
CA VAL A 129 0.05 -1.71 6.32
C VAL A 129 -1.14 -1.57 5.39
N ALA A 130 -1.98 -2.61 5.35
CA ALA A 130 -3.20 -2.57 4.55
C ALA A 130 -4.12 -1.46 5.05
N SER A 131 -4.66 -0.67 4.13
CA SER A 131 -5.68 0.34 4.40
C SER A 131 -7.03 -0.31 4.75
N TRP A 132 -7.27 -1.50 4.24
CA TRP A 132 -8.38 -2.37 4.58
C TRP A 132 -7.97 -3.84 4.42
N SER A 133 -8.50 -4.70 5.31
CA SER A 133 -8.33 -6.15 5.17
C SER A 133 -9.54 -6.94 5.63
N GLU A 134 -9.71 -8.12 5.05
CA GLU A 134 -10.57 -9.19 5.52
C GLU A 134 -9.70 -10.43 5.73
N GLU A 135 -9.56 -10.82 6.98
CA GLU A 135 -8.63 -11.89 7.40
C GLU A 135 -9.36 -13.20 7.74
N PHE A 136 -10.69 -13.25 7.60
CA PHE A 136 -11.55 -14.41 7.87
C PHE A 136 -11.28 -15.13 9.19
N ASN A 137 -10.95 -14.39 10.25
CA ASN A 137 -10.52 -14.94 11.54
C ASN A 137 -11.67 -15.42 12.46
N ILE A 138 -12.94 -15.23 12.08
CA ILE A 138 -14.10 -15.56 12.92
C ILE A 138 -14.91 -16.64 12.24
N ASP A 139 -14.93 -17.84 12.82
CA ASP A 139 -15.70 -18.97 12.30
C ASP A 139 -17.20 -18.67 12.22
N GLY A 140 -17.84 -19.19 11.18
CA GLY A 140 -19.27 -19.04 10.92
C GLY A 140 -19.56 -18.56 9.50
N LEU A 141 -20.56 -17.70 9.35
CA LEU A 141 -20.80 -17.04 8.06
C LEU A 141 -19.85 -15.85 7.88
N PRO A 142 -19.48 -15.50 6.63
CA PRO A 142 -18.74 -14.27 6.33
C PRO A 142 -19.34 -13.04 7.01
N ASN A 143 -18.47 -12.14 7.48
CA ASN A 143 -18.89 -10.94 8.22
C ASN A 143 -19.85 -10.08 7.39
N SER A 144 -21.08 -9.90 7.86
CA SER A 144 -22.12 -9.12 7.18
C SER A 144 -21.83 -7.60 7.09
N GLU A 145 -20.85 -7.10 7.84
CA GLU A 145 -20.37 -5.73 7.68
C GLU A 145 -19.53 -5.55 6.41
N ASN A 146 -18.92 -6.64 5.91
CA ASN A 146 -18.06 -6.62 4.72
C ASN A 146 -18.74 -7.29 3.50
N TRP A 147 -19.66 -8.24 3.72
CA TRP A 147 -20.17 -9.10 2.66
C TRP A 147 -21.70 -9.16 2.63
N ILE A 148 -22.24 -9.24 1.41
CA ILE A 148 -23.61 -9.63 1.12
C ILE A 148 -23.61 -10.78 0.11
N TYR A 149 -24.72 -11.50 0.01
CA TYR A 149 -24.85 -12.65 -0.87
C TYR A 149 -25.66 -12.32 -2.10
N GLU A 150 -25.24 -12.81 -3.26
CA GLU A 150 -26.08 -12.89 -4.44
C GLU A 150 -26.66 -14.30 -4.55
N ILE A 151 -27.97 -14.42 -4.44
CA ILE A 151 -28.69 -15.69 -4.32
C ILE A 151 -29.41 -16.02 -5.63
N GLY A 152 -29.41 -17.30 -5.99
CA GLY A 152 -30.21 -17.81 -7.12
C GLY A 152 -29.38 -18.10 -8.37
N THR A 153 -30.03 -18.02 -9.51
CA THR A 153 -29.47 -18.31 -10.83
C THR A 153 -29.29 -17.06 -11.70
N GLY A 154 -29.42 -15.87 -11.11
CA GLY A 154 -29.43 -14.60 -11.85
C GLY A 154 -30.76 -14.31 -12.56
N CYS A 155 -31.71 -15.25 -12.60
CA CYS A 155 -33.02 -15.03 -13.23
C CYS A 155 -33.91 -14.10 -12.37
N PRO A 156 -34.82 -13.29 -12.98
CA PRO A 156 -35.11 -13.27 -14.42
C PRO A 156 -34.17 -12.38 -15.25
N ASP A 157 -33.38 -11.49 -14.63
CA ASP A 157 -32.70 -10.41 -15.35
C ASP A 157 -31.42 -10.88 -16.04
N LEU A 158 -30.68 -11.84 -15.44
CA LEU A 158 -29.40 -12.35 -15.92
C LEU A 158 -29.31 -13.86 -15.73
N CYS A 159 -30.21 -14.64 -16.34
CA CYS A 159 -30.28 -16.08 -16.18
C CYS A 159 -28.97 -16.79 -16.51
N GLY A 160 -28.52 -17.73 -15.62
CA GLY A 160 -27.22 -18.35 -15.70
C GLY A 160 -26.09 -17.34 -15.51
N TRP A 161 -26.37 -16.25 -14.80
CA TRP A 161 -25.43 -15.14 -14.53
C TRP A 161 -24.79 -14.57 -15.81
N GLY A 162 -25.51 -14.68 -16.95
CA GLY A 162 -25.04 -14.20 -18.25
C GLY A 162 -24.11 -15.17 -19.00
N ASN A 163 -23.62 -16.21 -18.35
CA ASN A 163 -22.58 -17.11 -18.84
C ASN A 163 -23.10 -18.54 -19.08
N GLY A 164 -24.38 -18.80 -18.83
CA GLY A 164 -24.95 -20.16 -18.89
C GLY A 164 -24.53 -21.05 -17.72
N GLU A 165 -24.21 -20.44 -16.59
CA GLU A 165 -23.82 -21.13 -15.36
C GLU A 165 -24.93 -22.03 -14.82
N SER A 166 -24.57 -23.17 -14.27
CA SER A 166 -25.50 -24.27 -13.91
C SER A 166 -25.91 -24.30 -12.44
N GLN A 167 -25.16 -23.62 -11.55
CA GLN A 167 -25.41 -23.63 -10.12
C GLN A 167 -26.53 -22.70 -9.72
N TYR A 168 -27.08 -22.98 -8.53
CA TYR A 168 -27.85 -22.04 -7.72
C TYR A 168 -26.93 -21.51 -6.62
N TYR A 169 -26.69 -20.21 -6.54
CA TYR A 169 -25.95 -19.61 -5.45
C TYR A 169 -26.80 -19.49 -4.19
N THR A 170 -26.23 -19.82 -3.04
CA THR A 170 -26.88 -19.83 -1.73
C THR A 170 -26.03 -19.11 -0.68
N ASP A 171 -26.65 -18.80 0.45
CA ASP A 171 -26.01 -18.29 1.67
C ASP A 171 -25.85 -19.36 2.76
N ARG A 172 -26.03 -20.66 2.39
CA ARG A 172 -25.98 -21.78 3.32
C ARG A 172 -24.53 -22.13 3.70
N VAL A 173 -24.33 -22.59 4.93
CA VAL A 173 -23.03 -23.03 5.45
C VAL A 173 -22.41 -24.20 4.65
N GLU A 174 -23.23 -24.95 3.91
CA GLU A 174 -22.77 -25.99 2.97
C GLU A 174 -22.05 -25.43 1.75
N ASN A 175 -22.33 -24.16 1.38
CA ASN A 175 -21.76 -23.52 0.22
C ASN A 175 -20.79 -22.39 0.58
N VAL A 176 -20.98 -21.73 1.75
CA VAL A 176 -20.09 -20.64 2.17
C VAL A 176 -19.98 -20.59 3.69
N LYS A 177 -18.75 -20.62 4.17
CA LYS A 177 -18.44 -20.45 5.60
C LYS A 177 -17.03 -19.96 5.80
N VAL A 178 -16.78 -19.40 6.96
CA VAL A 178 -15.45 -19.20 7.54
C VAL A 178 -15.20 -20.34 8.53
N GLU A 179 -14.09 -21.03 8.39
CA GLU A 179 -13.68 -22.12 9.26
C GLU A 179 -12.18 -22.25 9.28
N ASP A 180 -11.58 -22.33 10.47
CA ASP A 180 -10.13 -22.43 10.68
C ASP A 180 -9.34 -21.24 10.07
N GLY A 181 -9.90 -20.02 10.12
CA GLY A 181 -9.28 -18.82 9.57
C GLY A 181 -9.33 -18.73 8.04
N LEU A 182 -10.22 -19.49 7.39
CA LEU A 182 -10.35 -19.52 5.93
C LEU A 182 -11.80 -19.30 5.52
N LEU A 183 -12.05 -18.42 4.56
CA LEU A 183 -13.31 -18.44 3.81
C LEU A 183 -13.30 -19.66 2.89
N LYS A 184 -14.32 -20.49 2.95
CA LYS A 184 -14.55 -21.64 2.07
C LYS A 184 -15.80 -21.42 1.23
N ILE A 185 -15.64 -21.33 -0.10
CA ILE A 185 -16.76 -21.30 -1.05
C ILE A 185 -16.78 -22.66 -1.74
N THR A 186 -17.83 -23.45 -1.45
CA THR A 186 -17.94 -24.84 -1.89
C THR A 186 -18.98 -24.98 -2.99
N ALA A 187 -18.53 -25.38 -4.18
CA ALA A 187 -19.40 -25.86 -5.24
C ALA A 187 -19.66 -27.36 -5.04
N LYS A 188 -20.92 -27.78 -5.17
CA LYS A 188 -21.28 -29.18 -4.96
C LYS A 188 -22.44 -29.63 -5.85
N THR A 189 -22.45 -30.93 -6.12
CA THR A 189 -23.55 -31.60 -6.80
C THR A 189 -24.67 -31.87 -5.80
N GLU A 190 -25.76 -31.19 -5.96
CA GLU A 190 -27.02 -31.44 -5.22
C GLU A 190 -28.21 -30.86 -6.00
N SER A 191 -29.38 -31.48 -5.85
CA SER A 191 -30.59 -30.93 -6.44
C SER A 191 -31.19 -29.86 -5.50
N TYR A 192 -31.19 -28.61 -5.94
CA TYR A 192 -31.65 -27.47 -5.16
C TYR A 192 -32.34 -26.43 -6.05
N SER A 193 -33.60 -26.09 -5.71
CA SER A 193 -34.39 -25.06 -6.41
C SER A 193 -34.39 -25.13 -7.94
N GLY A 194 -34.33 -26.37 -8.50
CA GLY A 194 -34.34 -26.61 -9.94
C GLY A 194 -32.94 -26.65 -10.61
N SER A 195 -31.88 -26.40 -9.87
CA SER A 195 -30.49 -26.60 -10.31
C SER A 195 -29.95 -27.95 -9.82
N ASN A 196 -28.93 -28.48 -10.49
CA ASN A 196 -28.25 -29.72 -10.11
C ASN A 196 -26.94 -29.47 -9.34
N TYR A 197 -26.59 -28.21 -9.19
CA TYR A 197 -25.39 -27.77 -8.48
C TYR A 197 -25.73 -26.58 -7.61
N THR A 198 -25.04 -26.45 -6.48
CA THR A 198 -25.07 -25.29 -5.63
C THR A 198 -23.66 -24.75 -5.39
N SER A 199 -23.57 -23.47 -5.07
CA SER A 199 -22.34 -22.80 -4.72
C SER A 199 -22.65 -21.50 -3.97
N ALA A 200 -21.69 -20.61 -3.81
CA ALA A 200 -21.93 -19.27 -3.28
C ALA A 200 -21.22 -18.18 -4.08
N ARG A 201 -21.81 -16.99 -4.02
CA ARG A 201 -21.28 -15.75 -4.54
C ARG A 201 -21.48 -14.66 -3.50
N ILE A 202 -20.38 -14.10 -3.00
CA ILE A 202 -20.36 -13.01 -2.03
C ILE A 202 -19.76 -11.77 -2.65
N ILE A 203 -20.30 -10.62 -2.27
CA ILE A 203 -19.88 -9.33 -2.83
C ILE A 203 -19.72 -8.28 -1.72
N SER A 204 -18.79 -7.35 -1.89
CA SER A 204 -18.56 -6.25 -0.95
C SER A 204 -19.28 -4.95 -1.32
N ARG A 205 -20.17 -4.98 -2.31
CA ARG A 205 -20.96 -3.81 -2.75
C ARG A 205 -21.73 -3.17 -1.58
N ASP A 206 -21.70 -1.84 -1.50
CA ASP A 206 -22.32 -1.04 -0.43
C ASP A 206 -21.75 -1.30 0.97
N LYS A 207 -20.67 -2.10 1.08
CA LYS A 207 -19.96 -2.42 2.32
C LYS A 207 -18.53 -1.90 2.28
N TYR A 208 -17.76 -2.33 1.28
CA TYR A 208 -16.42 -1.86 1.02
C TYR A 208 -16.20 -1.66 -0.48
N GLU A 209 -15.87 -0.43 -0.83
CA GLU A 209 -15.54 0.00 -2.19
C GLU A 209 -14.28 0.86 -2.13
N PHE A 210 -13.41 0.74 -3.11
CA PHE A 210 -12.16 1.49 -3.16
C PHE A 210 -11.78 1.84 -4.59
N GLN A 211 -10.90 2.81 -4.72
CA GLN A 211 -10.35 3.24 -6.01
C GLN A 211 -8.84 3.30 -5.91
N TYR A 212 -8.15 2.63 -6.84
CA TYR A 212 -6.70 2.49 -6.88
C TYR A 212 -6.09 1.81 -5.64
N GLY A 213 -4.88 1.33 -5.82
CA GLY A 213 -4.12 0.64 -4.80
C GLY A 213 -3.68 -0.76 -5.24
N ARG A 214 -2.89 -1.40 -4.41
CA ARG A 214 -2.56 -2.82 -4.55
C ARG A 214 -3.62 -3.65 -3.82
N VAL A 215 -4.03 -4.74 -4.45
CA VAL A 215 -4.88 -5.77 -3.85
C VAL A 215 -4.10 -7.07 -3.80
N ASP A 216 -4.07 -7.72 -2.64
CA ASP A 216 -3.52 -9.06 -2.45
C ASP A 216 -4.61 -9.98 -1.93
N ILE A 217 -4.89 -11.08 -2.65
CA ILE A 217 -5.83 -12.13 -2.24
C ILE A 217 -5.07 -13.44 -2.16
N ARG A 218 -4.93 -13.98 -0.93
CA ARG A 218 -4.29 -15.27 -0.73
C ARG A 218 -5.32 -16.38 -0.77
N ALA A 219 -5.25 -17.23 -1.79
CA ALA A 219 -6.25 -18.27 -2.01
C ALA A 219 -5.64 -19.57 -2.52
N LYS A 220 -6.38 -20.67 -2.27
CA LYS A 220 -6.18 -22.01 -2.85
C LYS A 220 -7.42 -22.40 -3.62
N LEU A 221 -7.25 -22.85 -4.87
CA LEU A 221 -8.36 -22.99 -5.80
C LEU A 221 -8.95 -24.41 -5.82
N PRO A 222 -10.24 -24.54 -6.19
CA PRO A 222 -10.90 -25.83 -6.31
C PRO A 222 -10.37 -26.65 -7.48
N THR A 223 -10.63 -27.94 -7.43
CA THR A 223 -10.37 -28.89 -8.52
C THR A 223 -11.67 -29.39 -9.13
N GLY A 224 -11.55 -29.99 -10.31
CA GLY A 224 -12.64 -30.68 -11.00
C GLY A 224 -13.10 -29.95 -12.26
N ALA A 225 -13.21 -30.70 -13.37
CA ALA A 225 -13.72 -30.14 -14.60
C ALA A 225 -15.16 -29.63 -14.40
N GLY A 226 -15.39 -28.40 -14.79
CA GLY A 226 -16.65 -27.70 -14.60
C GLY A 226 -16.63 -26.68 -13.46
N THR A 227 -15.63 -26.66 -12.56
CA THR A 227 -15.46 -25.55 -11.61
C THR A 227 -14.91 -24.31 -12.31
N TRP A 228 -15.40 -23.14 -11.92
CA TRP A 228 -14.97 -21.84 -12.40
C TRP A 228 -14.90 -20.85 -11.21
N PRO A 229 -13.86 -20.92 -10.39
CA PRO A 229 -13.60 -19.94 -9.35
C PRO A 229 -13.17 -18.62 -9.95
N ALA A 230 -13.63 -17.51 -9.32
CA ALA A 230 -13.23 -16.16 -9.66
C ALA A 230 -13.05 -15.30 -8.42
N LEU A 231 -11.99 -14.50 -8.44
CA LEU A 231 -11.70 -13.41 -7.53
C LEU A 231 -11.64 -12.15 -8.39
N TRP A 232 -12.63 -11.30 -8.30
CA TRP A 232 -12.82 -10.22 -9.26
C TRP A 232 -13.49 -8.98 -8.68
N MET A 233 -13.54 -7.92 -9.47
CA MET A 233 -14.10 -6.64 -9.09
C MET A 233 -15.00 -6.09 -10.20
N LEU A 234 -16.04 -5.37 -9.79
CA LEU A 234 -16.93 -4.64 -10.67
C LEU A 234 -17.00 -3.17 -10.24
N GLY A 235 -17.11 -2.27 -11.21
CA GLY A 235 -17.25 -0.84 -10.91
C GLY A 235 -18.52 -0.56 -10.08
N ALA A 236 -18.37 0.20 -8.99
CA ALA A 236 -19.47 0.51 -8.06
C ALA A 236 -20.61 1.30 -8.73
N ASN A 237 -20.32 1.96 -9.85
CA ASN A 237 -21.30 2.68 -10.67
C ASN A 237 -22.13 1.77 -11.61
N HIS A 238 -21.97 0.42 -11.52
CA HIS A 238 -22.60 -0.53 -12.47
C HIS A 238 -24.12 -0.38 -12.58
N GLN A 239 -24.81 0.01 -11.51
CA GLN A 239 -26.27 0.22 -11.54
C GLN A 239 -26.68 1.41 -12.41
N SER A 240 -25.81 2.40 -12.58
CA SER A 240 -26.08 3.62 -13.33
C SER A 240 -25.62 3.56 -14.78
N VAL A 241 -24.47 2.93 -15.05
CA VAL A 241 -23.87 2.88 -16.39
C VAL A 241 -24.01 1.53 -17.08
N GLY A 242 -24.30 0.46 -16.29
CA GLY A 242 -24.42 -0.91 -16.80
C GLY A 242 -23.07 -1.57 -17.10
N TRP A 243 -23.10 -2.89 -17.28
CA TRP A 243 -21.98 -3.67 -17.76
C TRP A 243 -21.95 -3.69 -19.30
N PRO A 244 -20.79 -3.62 -19.98
CA PRO A 244 -19.44 -3.54 -19.44
C PRO A 244 -18.90 -2.11 -19.18
N ALA A 245 -19.76 -1.08 -19.27
CA ALA A 245 -19.33 0.31 -19.14
C ALA A 245 -18.87 0.70 -17.72
N CYS A 246 -19.26 -0.07 -16.71
CA CYS A 246 -18.75 0.10 -15.34
C CYS A 246 -17.29 -0.38 -15.16
N GLY A 247 -16.78 -1.19 -16.09
CA GLY A 247 -15.50 -1.86 -15.96
C GLY A 247 -15.56 -3.09 -15.05
N GLU A 248 -14.84 -4.15 -15.45
CA GLU A 248 -14.66 -5.38 -14.69
C GLU A 248 -13.18 -5.76 -14.71
N VAL A 249 -12.68 -6.20 -13.57
CA VAL A 249 -11.29 -6.65 -13.39
C VAL A 249 -11.31 -8.02 -12.75
N ASP A 250 -10.99 -9.05 -13.52
CA ASP A 250 -10.86 -10.42 -13.04
C ASP A 250 -9.43 -10.63 -12.56
N ILE A 251 -9.22 -10.45 -11.24
CA ILE A 251 -7.89 -10.58 -10.61
C ILE A 251 -7.37 -11.99 -10.81
N MET A 252 -8.25 -12.98 -10.67
CA MET A 252 -7.98 -14.38 -10.89
C MET A 252 -9.24 -15.09 -11.38
N GLU A 253 -9.12 -15.79 -12.50
CA GLU A 253 -10.05 -16.80 -12.96
C GLU A 253 -9.30 -18.11 -13.22
N HIS A 254 -9.99 -19.22 -12.95
CA HIS A 254 -9.49 -20.55 -13.26
C HIS A 254 -10.63 -21.44 -13.78
N TRP A 255 -10.35 -22.20 -14.81
CA TRP A 255 -11.28 -23.18 -15.35
C TRP A 255 -10.81 -24.60 -15.05
N GLY A 256 -11.58 -25.36 -14.26
CA GLY A 256 -11.21 -26.70 -13.83
C GLY A 256 -10.98 -27.72 -14.97
N HIS A 257 -11.41 -27.43 -16.18
CA HIS A 257 -11.11 -28.24 -17.38
C HIS A 257 -9.72 -27.92 -17.98
N ASN A 258 -9.11 -26.79 -17.61
CA ASN A 258 -7.77 -26.38 -18.01
C ASN A 258 -6.90 -26.20 -16.75
N PRO A 259 -6.58 -27.30 -16.05
CA PRO A 259 -5.86 -27.24 -14.80
C PRO A 259 -4.51 -26.54 -15.01
N THR A 260 -4.01 -25.89 -13.99
CA THR A 260 -2.76 -25.12 -13.93
C THR A 260 -2.75 -23.76 -14.62
N VAL A 261 -3.70 -23.43 -15.49
CA VAL A 261 -3.76 -22.11 -16.12
C VAL A 261 -4.60 -21.18 -15.26
N ILE A 262 -3.99 -20.06 -14.88
CA ILE A 262 -4.63 -18.93 -14.20
C ILE A 262 -4.72 -17.78 -15.19
N SER A 263 -5.89 -17.15 -15.27
CA SER A 263 -6.16 -15.99 -16.12
C SER A 263 -6.45 -14.76 -15.27
N GLY A 264 -6.01 -13.60 -15.75
CA GLY A 264 -6.51 -12.30 -15.33
C GLY A 264 -7.07 -11.58 -16.55
N ALA A 265 -8.20 -10.91 -16.40
CA ALA A 265 -8.90 -10.28 -17.52
C ALA A 265 -9.43 -8.88 -17.18
N ILE A 266 -9.68 -8.13 -18.23
CA ILE A 266 -10.30 -6.80 -18.19
C ILE A 266 -11.50 -6.82 -19.13
N HIS A 267 -12.67 -6.38 -18.66
CA HIS A 267 -13.84 -6.18 -19.49
C HIS A 267 -14.23 -4.70 -19.52
N THR A 268 -14.34 -4.20 -20.73
CA THR A 268 -14.69 -2.80 -21.03
C THR A 268 -15.61 -2.76 -22.27
N PRO A 269 -16.25 -1.64 -22.59
CA PRO A 269 -17.03 -1.52 -23.84
C PRO A 269 -16.26 -1.88 -25.11
N ASP A 270 -14.94 -1.69 -25.15
CA ASP A 270 -14.10 -2.05 -26.30
C ASP A 270 -13.81 -3.55 -26.39
N SER A 271 -13.83 -4.28 -25.25
CA SER A 271 -13.54 -5.71 -25.18
C SER A 271 -14.22 -6.35 -23.98
N PHE A 272 -15.15 -7.26 -24.19
CA PHE A 272 -15.88 -7.96 -23.14
C PHE A 272 -16.36 -9.34 -23.61
N GLY A 273 -16.82 -10.19 -22.66
CA GLY A 273 -17.17 -11.57 -22.92
C GLY A 273 -15.92 -12.41 -23.19
N ASP A 274 -15.74 -12.97 -24.38
CA ASP A 274 -14.45 -13.56 -24.80
C ASP A 274 -13.46 -12.42 -25.10
N THR A 275 -13.07 -11.72 -24.03
CA THR A 275 -12.20 -10.54 -24.14
C THR A 275 -10.80 -10.90 -24.61
N TRP A 276 -10.17 -10.01 -25.43
CA TRP A 276 -8.75 -10.12 -25.78
C TRP A 276 -7.83 -9.39 -24.78
N THR A 277 -8.40 -8.61 -23.86
CA THR A 277 -7.67 -7.89 -22.83
C THR A 277 -7.48 -8.78 -21.61
N LYS A 278 -6.74 -9.86 -21.78
CA LYS A 278 -6.43 -10.87 -20.75
C LYS A 278 -4.99 -11.33 -20.83
N GLY A 279 -4.49 -11.90 -19.75
CA GLY A 279 -3.21 -12.59 -19.66
C GLY A 279 -3.36 -13.90 -18.91
N GLU A 280 -2.46 -14.84 -19.16
CA GLU A 280 -2.47 -16.16 -18.56
C GLU A 280 -1.08 -16.51 -17.99
N THR A 281 -1.07 -17.30 -16.91
CA THR A 281 0.15 -17.86 -16.32
C THR A 281 -0.09 -19.28 -15.83
N ILE A 282 0.98 -20.03 -15.57
CA ILE A 282 0.91 -21.42 -15.12
C ILE A 282 1.23 -21.48 -13.63
N VAL A 283 0.30 -22.08 -12.87
CA VAL A 283 0.43 -22.35 -11.43
C VAL A 283 0.09 -23.84 -11.21
N SER A 284 1.11 -24.68 -11.17
CA SER A 284 0.92 -26.16 -11.19
C SER A 284 0.35 -26.73 -9.89
N ASP A 285 0.52 -26.04 -8.78
CA ASP A 285 0.09 -26.43 -7.44
C ASP A 285 -1.06 -25.60 -6.89
N TYR A 286 -1.80 -24.91 -7.77
CA TYR A 286 -2.94 -24.03 -7.50
C TYR A 286 -3.97 -24.58 -6.49
N SER A 287 -4.11 -25.90 -6.43
CA SER A 287 -5.11 -26.59 -5.59
C SER A 287 -4.53 -27.24 -4.33
N THR A 288 -3.20 -27.26 -4.19
CA THR A 288 -2.50 -27.88 -3.08
C THR A 288 -1.74 -26.86 -2.22
N GLN A 289 -1.44 -25.71 -2.77
CA GLN A 289 -0.79 -24.59 -2.09
C GLN A 289 -1.63 -23.32 -2.19
N PHE A 290 -1.45 -22.44 -1.21
CA PHE A 290 -1.98 -21.09 -1.30
C PHE A 290 -1.04 -20.21 -2.11
N HIS A 291 -1.61 -19.43 -3.02
CA HIS A 291 -0.93 -18.42 -3.82
C HIS A 291 -1.53 -17.04 -3.55
N ILE A 292 -0.75 -15.98 -3.77
CA ILE A 292 -1.22 -14.60 -3.68
C ILE A 292 -1.55 -14.11 -5.10
N TYR A 293 -2.83 -13.92 -5.37
CA TYR A 293 -3.33 -13.31 -6.60
C TYR A 293 -3.50 -11.82 -6.38
N SER A 294 -2.80 -11.00 -7.17
CA SER A 294 -2.73 -9.57 -6.90
C SER A 294 -2.96 -8.73 -8.14
N ILE A 295 -3.43 -7.51 -7.90
CA ILE A 295 -3.34 -6.41 -8.86
C ILE A 295 -2.66 -5.20 -8.24
N ASN A 296 -2.01 -4.41 -9.09
CA ASN A 296 -1.62 -3.05 -8.77
C ASN A 296 -2.40 -2.11 -9.70
N TRP A 297 -3.41 -1.45 -9.16
CA TRP A 297 -4.33 -0.59 -9.89
C TRP A 297 -4.00 0.88 -9.63
N THR A 298 -3.62 1.58 -10.67
CA THR A 298 -3.30 3.02 -10.65
C THR A 298 -4.19 3.76 -11.65
N SER A 299 -4.12 5.08 -11.69
CA SER A 299 -4.76 5.88 -12.75
C SER A 299 -4.20 5.60 -14.15
N GLU A 300 -3.03 4.95 -14.24
CA GLU A 300 -2.32 4.75 -15.51
C GLU A 300 -2.46 3.33 -16.06
N LYS A 301 -2.49 2.33 -15.19
CA LYS A 301 -2.47 0.90 -15.57
C LYS A 301 -3.05 0.01 -14.49
N ILE A 302 -3.34 -1.23 -14.90
CA ILE A 302 -3.64 -2.35 -14.00
C ILE A 302 -2.66 -3.45 -14.33
N GLU A 303 -1.88 -3.88 -13.33
CA GLU A 303 -0.90 -4.96 -13.44
C GLU A 303 -1.38 -6.15 -12.63
N PHE A 304 -1.19 -7.36 -13.14
CA PHE A 304 -1.66 -8.61 -12.54
C PHE A 304 -0.49 -9.50 -12.16
N PHE A 305 -0.56 -10.11 -10.98
CA PHE A 305 0.52 -10.90 -10.41
C PHE A 305 0.01 -12.22 -9.81
N VAL A 306 0.87 -13.24 -9.82
CA VAL A 306 0.78 -14.38 -8.94
C VAL A 306 2.11 -14.49 -8.19
N ASP A 307 2.06 -14.52 -6.84
CA ASP A 307 3.23 -14.56 -5.97
C ASP A 307 4.29 -13.51 -6.36
N ASP A 308 3.85 -12.25 -6.53
CA ASP A 308 4.64 -11.08 -6.97
C ASP A 308 5.25 -11.18 -8.38
N ASN A 309 4.99 -12.27 -9.12
CA ASN A 309 5.40 -12.38 -10.51
C ASN A 309 4.33 -11.79 -11.43
N ILE A 310 4.66 -10.69 -12.12
CA ILE A 310 3.77 -10.06 -13.09
C ILE A 310 3.54 -10.97 -14.29
N PHE A 311 2.28 -11.16 -14.70
CA PHE A 311 1.94 -11.95 -15.89
C PHE A 311 1.11 -11.17 -16.92
N TYR A 312 0.46 -10.07 -16.51
CA TYR A 312 -0.31 -9.22 -17.43
C TYR A 312 -0.25 -7.77 -17.01
N THR A 313 -0.30 -6.86 -17.99
CA THR A 313 -0.43 -5.41 -17.78
C THR A 313 -1.45 -4.85 -18.76
N TYR A 314 -2.48 -4.23 -18.25
CA TYR A 314 -3.44 -3.45 -19.02
C TYR A 314 -3.12 -1.96 -18.92
N ASN A 315 -2.70 -1.36 -20.05
CA ASN A 315 -2.34 0.05 -20.16
C ASN A 315 -2.67 0.56 -21.57
N PRO A 316 -3.97 0.82 -21.87
CA PRO A 316 -4.36 1.28 -23.20
C PRO A 316 -3.86 2.69 -23.46
N SER A 317 -3.46 2.95 -24.73
CA SER A 317 -3.02 4.27 -25.18
C SER A 317 -3.55 4.55 -26.59
N PRO A 318 -4.33 5.64 -26.79
CA PRO A 318 -4.83 6.55 -25.77
C PRO A 318 -5.92 5.91 -24.91
N LYS A 319 -6.12 6.42 -23.69
CA LYS A 319 -7.25 6.09 -22.85
C LYS A 319 -8.51 6.82 -23.35
N THR A 320 -9.63 6.11 -23.34
CA THR A 320 -10.95 6.58 -23.71
C THR A 320 -11.98 6.09 -22.70
N GLU A 321 -13.18 6.65 -22.70
CA GLU A 321 -14.29 6.18 -21.86
C GLU A 321 -14.68 4.71 -22.14
N THR A 322 -14.36 4.19 -23.34
CA THR A 322 -14.71 2.84 -23.76
C THR A 322 -13.64 1.80 -23.43
N ASN A 323 -12.38 2.20 -23.19
CA ASN A 323 -11.30 1.27 -22.84
C ASN A 323 -10.74 1.50 -21.43
N TRP A 324 -11.13 2.56 -20.72
CA TRP A 324 -10.65 2.86 -19.37
C TRP A 324 -11.77 3.37 -18.45
N PRO A 325 -12.74 2.53 -18.07
CA PRO A 325 -13.78 2.91 -17.09
C PRO A 325 -13.32 2.81 -15.63
N PHE A 326 -12.03 2.68 -15.37
CA PHE A 326 -11.43 2.36 -14.07
C PHE A 326 -11.04 3.59 -13.23
N ASP A 327 -11.69 4.73 -13.47
CA ASP A 327 -11.58 5.94 -12.64
C ASP A 327 -12.80 6.09 -11.70
N ALA A 328 -13.52 5.01 -11.46
CA ALA A 328 -14.59 4.90 -10.47
C ALA A 328 -14.20 3.86 -9.40
N PRO A 329 -14.72 3.95 -8.16
CA PRO A 329 -14.55 2.89 -7.17
C PRO A 329 -15.06 1.54 -7.67
N ALA A 330 -14.49 0.46 -7.16
CA ALA A 330 -14.89 -0.91 -7.44
C ALA A 330 -15.12 -1.68 -6.15
N PHE A 331 -15.88 -2.77 -6.22
CA PHE A 331 -16.15 -3.70 -5.12
C PHE A 331 -15.75 -5.12 -5.51
N PHE A 332 -15.46 -5.94 -4.51
CA PHE A 332 -15.08 -7.33 -4.70
C PHE A 332 -16.26 -8.26 -4.94
N ILE A 333 -16.03 -9.28 -5.76
CA ILE A 333 -16.91 -10.43 -5.96
C ILE A 333 -16.07 -11.70 -5.88
N LEU A 334 -16.51 -12.66 -5.07
CA LEU A 334 -15.87 -13.96 -4.91
C LEU A 334 -16.91 -15.06 -5.14
N ASN A 335 -16.63 -15.99 -6.03
CA ASN A 335 -17.53 -17.10 -6.32
C ASN A 335 -16.80 -18.33 -6.86
N VAL A 336 -17.49 -19.46 -6.85
CA VAL A 336 -17.17 -20.64 -7.66
C VAL A 336 -18.38 -20.95 -8.53
N ALA A 337 -18.32 -20.62 -9.81
CA ALA A 337 -19.35 -21.00 -10.77
C ALA A 337 -19.19 -22.48 -11.18
N MET A 338 -20.24 -23.06 -11.75
CA MET A 338 -20.27 -24.42 -12.26
C MET A 338 -20.74 -24.46 -13.71
N GLY A 339 -19.92 -25.05 -14.58
CA GLY A 339 -20.23 -25.11 -16.01
C GLY A 339 -20.09 -23.74 -16.66
N GLY A 340 -20.92 -23.50 -17.63
CA GLY A 340 -20.91 -22.31 -18.48
C GLY A 340 -21.20 -22.72 -19.90
N SER A 341 -21.37 -21.74 -20.80
CA SER A 341 -21.64 -22.02 -22.21
C SER A 341 -20.47 -22.67 -22.96
N TRP A 342 -19.30 -22.73 -22.34
CA TRP A 342 -18.03 -23.07 -23.01
C TRP A 342 -17.44 -24.44 -22.61
N PHE A 343 -17.92 -25.06 -21.51
CA PHE A 343 -17.35 -26.31 -21.02
C PHE A 343 -18.32 -27.13 -20.20
N ASP A 344 -18.14 -28.45 -20.24
CA ASP A 344 -18.96 -29.42 -19.53
C ASP A 344 -18.46 -29.64 -18.10
N ILE A 345 -19.37 -30.02 -17.21
CA ILE A 345 -19.07 -30.44 -15.86
C ILE A 345 -18.80 -31.96 -15.88
N ASP A 346 -17.73 -32.43 -15.19
CA ASP A 346 -17.48 -33.84 -14.98
C ASP A 346 -18.73 -34.48 -14.33
N PRO A 347 -19.34 -35.51 -14.96
CA PRO A 347 -20.50 -36.20 -14.41
C PRO A 347 -20.24 -36.88 -13.06
N ASN A 348 -18.97 -37.09 -12.70
CA ASN A 348 -18.55 -37.66 -11.41
C ASN A 348 -18.18 -36.58 -10.39
N PHE A 349 -18.31 -35.29 -10.72
CA PHE A 349 -18.05 -34.20 -9.76
C PHE A 349 -18.96 -34.32 -8.55
N VAL A 350 -18.41 -34.24 -7.35
CA VAL A 350 -19.14 -34.29 -6.07
C VAL A 350 -19.13 -32.92 -5.43
N GLU A 351 -17.98 -32.47 -5.00
CA GLU A 351 -17.79 -31.13 -4.42
C GLU A 351 -16.31 -30.73 -4.49
N SER A 352 -16.08 -29.43 -4.50
CA SER A 352 -14.75 -28.82 -4.35
C SER A 352 -14.91 -27.39 -3.86
N ASN A 353 -13.92 -26.89 -3.12
CA ASN A 353 -13.98 -25.57 -2.54
C ASN A 353 -12.77 -24.71 -2.92
N MET A 354 -13.04 -23.42 -3.09
CA MET A 354 -12.04 -22.37 -3.02
C MET A 354 -11.85 -21.99 -1.56
N GLU A 355 -10.60 -21.88 -1.13
CA GLU A 355 -10.23 -21.40 0.21
C GLU A 355 -9.52 -20.06 0.07
N VAL A 356 -10.00 -19.02 0.80
CA VAL A 356 -9.38 -17.69 0.83
C VAL A 356 -8.93 -17.40 2.26
N ASP A 357 -7.64 -17.11 2.41
CA ASP A 357 -7.01 -16.81 3.68
C ASP A 357 -7.23 -15.34 4.06
N TYR A 358 -6.91 -14.43 3.13
CA TYR A 358 -7.15 -13.01 3.34
C TYR A 358 -7.38 -12.25 2.02
N ILE A 359 -7.94 -11.06 2.17
CA ILE A 359 -7.96 -10.00 1.16
C ILE A 359 -7.39 -8.74 1.81
N ARG A 360 -6.39 -8.13 1.21
CA ARG A 360 -5.74 -6.91 1.71
C ARG A 360 -5.65 -5.86 0.61
N VAL A 361 -5.97 -4.62 0.97
CA VAL A 361 -5.89 -3.47 0.08
C VAL A 361 -4.91 -2.46 0.66
N TYR A 362 -3.98 -1.99 -0.16
CA TYR A 362 -2.95 -1.03 0.19
C TYR A 362 -3.12 0.21 -0.69
N GLN A 363 -3.44 1.35 -0.07
CA GLN A 363 -3.66 2.64 -0.73
C GLN A 363 -2.65 3.69 -0.29
#